data_4dfac95e449a5b8b5bf3ccb9ab221e21
#
_entry.id   4dfac95e449a5b8b5bf3ccb9ab221e21
#
_cell.length_a   1.000
_cell.length_b   1.000
_cell.length_c   1.000
_cell.angle_alpha   90.00
_cell.angle_beta   90.00
_cell.angle_gamma   90.00
#
_symmetry.space_group_name_H-M   'P 1'
#
loop_
_entity.id
_entity.type
_entity.pdbx_description
1 polymer ?
#
loop_
_entity_poly.entity_id
_entity_poly.type
_entity_poly.pdbx_seq_one_letter_code
_entity_poly.pdbx_strand_id
1 'polypeptide(L)'
;MRQLIVLSGQIASGKSELCSQLASRFGAEILRTRSILEAKIKRDNPQRDWSRAALQEAGDQLDTATHGKWVVEALKEAMEHLADEAVVALDSARTVDQVAALKAAFPGKVRHVHLKAARFLRLRRYNARREATFEETPFEQAAEHPVEVEVPKLEPIADVVVSTNAIDAPSVLALAIAGLGLHPSSPTPLVDVIVGAQYGSEGKGNICAHLANDYQVLMRVGGPNAGHMVAEPLYKYVQLPSGTQSNKAAKILVGAGATLWLPQVLEEIEDCKLTPERLSIDPQAMIIETLDREMEEQSLEVIGSTKQGVGVATARKILGRGGGGQYGAPTRLARQVKELKDFVRCTKRELEKAYAAGHPIMLEGTQGTDLSIHHGPYPHVTSRDTTASGCLADAGIAPNRVRKVIMVTRTYPIRVGGTSGPMMKEIDAQTIAQRSKLPIEQIQKTEVGTVSGKARRIGEFDWEQLRRAAVLNGATDIALTFVDYLDAANATAKRYEDLTSATHEFVKQVEAVANAPVTLLSVGFGPDLITRNETL
;
A
#
# COMPACT_ATOMS: atom_id res chain seq x y z
N MET A 1 -23.17 -4.15 13.65
CA MET A 1 -21.90 -4.47 14.34
C MET A 1 -21.30 -5.74 13.76
N ARG A 2 -20.06 -5.66 13.27
CA ARG A 2 -19.31 -6.80 12.70
C ARG A 2 -18.76 -7.72 13.81
N GLN A 3 -18.14 -7.13 14.85
CA GLN A 3 -17.48 -7.88 15.91
C GLN A 3 -17.55 -7.12 17.24
N LEU A 4 -17.81 -7.85 18.34
CA LEU A 4 -17.72 -7.36 19.70
C LEU A 4 -16.53 -8.02 20.42
N ILE A 5 -15.53 -7.24 20.76
CA ILE A 5 -14.35 -7.67 21.52
C ILE A 5 -14.61 -7.33 23.01
N VAL A 6 -14.83 -8.34 23.82
CA VAL A 6 -15.05 -8.17 25.26
C VAL A 6 -13.74 -8.38 25.99
N LEU A 7 -13.25 -7.35 26.64
CA LEU A 7 -11.99 -7.40 27.38
C LEU A 7 -12.26 -7.77 28.85
N SER A 8 -11.41 -8.60 29.40
CA SER A 8 -11.32 -8.84 30.85
C SER A 8 -9.86 -8.91 31.30
N GLY A 9 -9.63 -8.93 32.58
CA GLY A 9 -8.29 -8.99 33.17
C GLY A 9 -8.19 -8.05 34.37
N GLN A 10 -7.34 -8.40 35.32
CA GLN A 10 -7.15 -7.64 36.55
C GLN A 10 -6.63 -6.23 36.28
N ILE A 11 -6.71 -5.38 37.30
CA ILE A 11 -6.20 -3.99 37.22
C ILE A 11 -4.75 -3.94 36.70
N ALA A 12 -4.45 -3.00 35.82
CA ALA A 12 -3.15 -2.79 35.18
C ALA A 12 -2.62 -3.97 34.35
N SER A 13 -3.51 -4.87 33.86
CA SER A 13 -3.13 -5.97 32.95
C SER A 13 -2.86 -5.56 31.51
N GLY A 14 -3.17 -4.30 31.10
CA GLY A 14 -2.91 -3.77 29.76
C GLY A 14 -4.17 -3.55 28.91
N LYS A 15 -5.38 -3.66 29.46
CA LYS A 15 -6.66 -3.47 28.72
C LYS A 15 -6.75 -2.11 28.02
N SER A 16 -6.46 -1.02 28.72
CA SER A 16 -6.58 0.33 28.13
C SER A 16 -5.62 0.57 26.98
N GLU A 17 -4.42 -0.02 27.02
CA GLU A 17 -3.47 0.02 25.90
C GLU A 17 -4.01 -0.77 24.68
N LEU A 18 -4.57 -1.95 24.92
CA LEU A 18 -5.21 -2.73 23.86
C LEU A 18 -6.40 -1.97 23.24
N CYS A 19 -7.24 -1.31 24.05
CA CYS A 19 -8.31 -0.44 23.56
C CYS A 19 -7.78 0.68 22.67
N SER A 20 -6.72 1.37 23.09
CA SER A 20 -6.10 2.44 22.31
C SER A 20 -5.62 1.95 20.94
N GLN A 21 -5.03 0.76 20.88
CA GLN A 21 -4.60 0.17 19.62
C GLN A 21 -5.74 -0.32 18.73
N LEU A 22 -6.79 -0.91 19.32
CA LEU A 22 -8.01 -1.28 18.58
C LEU A 22 -8.66 -0.05 17.94
N ALA A 23 -8.80 1.05 18.70
CA ALA A 23 -9.34 2.30 18.17
C ALA A 23 -8.46 2.88 17.06
N SER A 24 -7.15 3.01 17.30
CA SER A 24 -6.25 3.69 16.37
C SER A 24 -5.97 2.90 15.08
N ARG A 25 -6.00 1.56 15.14
CA ARG A 25 -5.66 0.72 13.98
C ARG A 25 -6.87 0.20 13.20
N PHE A 26 -7.99 -0.03 13.90
CA PHE A 26 -9.19 -0.64 13.31
C PHE A 26 -10.42 0.25 13.40
N GLY A 27 -10.29 1.48 13.94
CA GLY A 27 -11.43 2.37 14.14
C GLY A 27 -12.46 1.78 15.11
N ALA A 28 -12.02 0.91 16.04
CA ALA A 28 -12.94 0.29 16.98
C ALA A 28 -13.54 1.34 17.94
N GLU A 29 -14.86 1.27 18.12
CA GLU A 29 -15.57 2.04 19.13
C GLU A 29 -15.31 1.43 20.51
N ILE A 30 -14.82 2.24 21.46
CA ILE A 30 -14.46 1.78 22.80
C ILE A 30 -15.56 2.14 23.79
N LEU A 31 -16.31 1.14 24.20
CA LEU A 31 -17.33 1.27 25.23
C LEU A 31 -16.77 0.86 26.60
N ARG A 32 -16.81 1.79 27.56
CA ARG A 32 -16.31 1.54 28.92
C ARG A 32 -17.46 1.25 29.85
N THR A 33 -17.43 0.09 30.50
CA THR A 33 -18.44 -0.31 31.50
C THR A 33 -18.59 0.75 32.59
N ARG A 34 -17.51 1.40 33.00
CA ARG A 34 -17.55 2.51 33.96
C ARG A 34 -18.40 3.67 33.45
N SER A 35 -18.16 4.15 32.24
CA SER A 35 -18.89 5.30 31.68
C SER A 35 -20.37 4.97 31.46
N ILE A 36 -20.67 3.72 31.10
CA ILE A 36 -22.04 3.22 30.98
C ILE A 36 -22.75 3.23 32.33
N LEU A 37 -22.08 2.75 33.41
CA LEU A 37 -22.62 2.82 34.78
C LEU A 37 -22.83 4.25 35.23
N GLU A 38 -21.87 5.14 35.01
CA GLU A 38 -21.98 6.56 35.34
C GLU A 38 -23.19 7.19 34.65
N ALA A 39 -23.40 6.95 33.37
CA ALA A 39 -24.54 7.47 32.61
C ALA A 39 -25.87 6.93 33.15
N LYS A 40 -25.95 5.63 33.47
CA LYS A 40 -27.15 4.97 34.01
C LYS A 40 -27.51 5.52 35.41
N ILE A 41 -26.53 5.56 36.30
CA ILE A 41 -26.76 6.07 37.66
C ILE A 41 -27.15 7.57 37.64
N LYS A 42 -26.52 8.36 36.77
CA LYS A 42 -26.85 9.79 36.61
C LYS A 42 -28.28 10.00 36.13
N ARG A 43 -28.79 9.11 35.31
CA ARG A 43 -30.19 9.13 34.87
C ARG A 43 -31.14 8.79 36.00
N ASP A 44 -30.81 7.76 36.80
CA ASP A 44 -31.68 7.24 37.86
C ASP A 44 -31.57 8.03 39.17
N ASN A 45 -30.40 8.61 39.51
CA ASN A 45 -30.19 9.41 40.68
C ASN A 45 -29.07 10.47 40.48
N PRO A 46 -29.39 11.70 40.04
CA PRO A 46 -28.42 12.76 39.73
C PRO A 46 -27.56 13.24 40.89
N GLN A 47 -27.97 12.98 42.14
CA GLN A 47 -27.30 13.46 43.35
C GLN A 47 -26.44 12.41 44.08
N ARG A 48 -26.30 11.20 43.49
CA ARG A 48 -25.48 10.14 44.12
C ARG A 48 -23.99 10.44 44.02
N ASP A 49 -23.22 9.97 45.01
CA ASP A 49 -21.76 10.01 45.03
C ASP A 49 -21.16 9.30 43.81
N TRP A 50 -20.15 9.88 43.19
CA TRP A 50 -19.45 9.43 42.00
C TRP A 50 -18.10 8.78 42.31
N SER A 51 -17.86 8.44 43.56
CA SER A 51 -16.63 7.76 43.96
C SER A 51 -16.52 6.41 43.23
N ARG A 52 -15.29 5.94 43.06
CA ARG A 52 -15.02 4.62 42.50
C ARG A 52 -15.75 3.51 43.26
N ALA A 53 -15.82 3.63 44.60
CA ALA A 53 -16.52 2.66 45.46
C ALA A 53 -18.02 2.64 45.18
N ALA A 54 -18.67 3.81 45.07
CA ALA A 54 -20.11 3.91 44.77
C ALA A 54 -20.46 3.31 43.40
N LEU A 55 -19.58 3.50 42.35
CA LEU A 55 -19.76 2.90 41.03
C LEU A 55 -19.59 1.37 41.06
N GLN A 56 -18.64 0.86 41.84
CA GLN A 56 -18.43 -0.57 42.04
C GLN A 56 -19.64 -1.23 42.72
N GLU A 57 -20.12 -0.65 43.80
CA GLU A 57 -21.30 -1.13 44.53
C GLU A 57 -22.55 -1.16 43.62
N ALA A 58 -22.74 -0.12 42.82
CA ALA A 58 -23.87 -0.07 41.90
C ALA A 58 -23.75 -1.14 40.79
N GLY A 59 -22.54 -1.43 40.30
CA GLY A 59 -22.27 -2.49 39.38
C GLY A 59 -22.62 -3.87 39.98
N ASP A 60 -22.19 -4.13 41.21
CA ASP A 60 -22.45 -5.38 41.93
C ASP A 60 -23.96 -5.59 42.19
N GLN A 61 -24.68 -4.52 42.55
CA GLN A 61 -26.15 -4.55 42.71
C GLN A 61 -26.85 -4.88 41.38
N LEU A 62 -26.42 -4.25 40.27
CA LEU A 62 -26.96 -4.52 38.92
C LEU A 62 -26.66 -5.95 38.46
N ASP A 63 -25.43 -6.44 38.68
CA ASP A 63 -25.05 -7.82 38.33
C ASP A 63 -25.90 -8.83 39.10
N THR A 64 -26.08 -8.63 40.40
CA THR A 64 -26.92 -9.49 41.25
C THR A 64 -28.38 -9.47 40.79
N ALA A 65 -28.93 -8.30 40.49
CA ALA A 65 -30.34 -8.15 40.13
C ALA A 65 -30.66 -8.64 38.71
N THR A 66 -29.69 -8.56 37.77
CA THR A 66 -29.95 -8.84 36.34
C THR A 66 -29.17 -10.04 35.80
N HIS A 67 -28.33 -10.69 36.63
CA HIS A 67 -27.39 -11.73 36.19
C HIS A 67 -26.55 -11.26 34.97
N GLY A 68 -25.97 -10.07 35.07
CA GLY A 68 -25.12 -9.46 34.05
C GLY A 68 -25.82 -8.92 32.81
N LYS A 69 -27.16 -9.06 32.68
CA LYS A 69 -27.91 -8.61 31.50
C LYS A 69 -27.92 -7.09 31.31
N TRP A 70 -27.76 -6.32 32.37
CA TRP A 70 -27.69 -4.86 32.30
C TRP A 70 -26.59 -4.37 31.34
N VAL A 71 -25.47 -5.09 31.22
CA VAL A 71 -24.40 -4.74 30.28
C VAL A 71 -24.85 -4.89 28.84
N VAL A 72 -25.69 -5.91 28.54
CA VAL A 72 -26.24 -6.15 27.20
C VAL A 72 -27.17 -5.02 26.80
N GLU A 73 -28.08 -4.61 27.71
CA GLU A 73 -29.04 -3.52 27.45
C GLU A 73 -28.31 -2.21 27.19
N ALA A 74 -27.38 -1.86 28.07
CA ALA A 74 -26.58 -0.67 27.96
C ALA A 74 -25.69 -0.67 26.69
N LEU A 75 -25.19 -1.84 26.30
CA LEU A 75 -24.40 -1.97 25.06
C LEU A 75 -25.27 -1.78 23.81
N LYS A 76 -26.48 -2.34 23.79
CA LYS A 76 -27.44 -2.15 22.69
C LYS A 76 -27.78 -0.68 22.52
N GLU A 77 -28.10 0.03 23.61
CA GLU A 77 -28.38 1.47 23.60
C GLU A 77 -27.20 2.28 23.05
N ALA A 78 -25.97 1.98 23.52
CA ALA A 78 -24.77 2.67 23.05
C ALA A 78 -24.43 2.39 21.58
N MET A 79 -24.88 1.27 21.03
CA MET A 79 -24.61 0.86 19.66
C MET A 79 -25.69 1.28 18.65
N GLU A 80 -26.81 1.88 19.06
CA GLU A 80 -27.92 2.26 18.17
C GLU A 80 -27.48 3.14 16.99
N HIS A 81 -26.43 3.92 17.16
CA HIS A 81 -25.93 4.86 16.16
C HIS A 81 -24.71 4.34 15.37
N LEU A 82 -24.25 3.10 15.63
CA LEU A 82 -23.08 2.54 14.98
C LEU A 82 -23.44 1.82 13.66
N ALA A 83 -22.56 1.94 12.66
CA ALA A 83 -22.69 1.21 11.40
C ALA A 83 -22.66 -0.31 11.62
N ASP A 84 -23.30 -1.07 10.72
CA ASP A 84 -23.36 -2.54 10.79
C ASP A 84 -21.97 -3.19 10.73
N GLU A 85 -21.01 -2.56 10.08
CA GLU A 85 -19.62 -3.01 9.97
C GLU A 85 -18.73 -2.60 11.14
N ALA A 86 -19.25 -1.88 12.13
CA ALA A 86 -18.44 -1.37 13.24
C ALA A 86 -17.83 -2.50 14.08
N VAL A 87 -16.56 -2.34 14.45
CA VAL A 87 -15.88 -3.12 15.48
C VAL A 87 -16.06 -2.40 16.81
N VAL A 88 -16.53 -3.12 17.81
CA VAL A 88 -16.78 -2.57 19.16
C VAL A 88 -15.90 -3.29 20.17
N ALA A 89 -15.27 -2.57 21.08
CA ALA A 89 -14.54 -3.15 22.20
C ALA A 89 -15.15 -2.70 23.54
N LEU A 90 -15.51 -3.66 24.38
CA LEU A 90 -16.01 -3.41 25.74
C LEU A 90 -14.86 -3.47 26.75
N ASP A 91 -14.52 -2.36 27.39
CA ASP A 91 -13.53 -2.25 28.48
C ASP A 91 -14.29 -1.99 29.81
N SER A 92 -14.59 -2.99 30.63
CA SER A 92 -14.32 -4.41 30.54
C SER A 92 -15.42 -5.22 31.22
N ALA A 93 -15.58 -6.48 30.83
CA ALA A 93 -16.40 -7.41 31.62
C ALA A 93 -15.69 -7.76 32.94
N ARG A 94 -16.47 -7.94 34.01
CA ARG A 94 -15.99 -8.19 35.37
C ARG A 94 -16.47 -9.51 35.95
N THR A 95 -17.59 -10.03 35.46
CA THR A 95 -18.19 -11.26 35.97
C THR A 95 -18.45 -12.28 34.86
N VAL A 96 -18.54 -13.56 35.24
CA VAL A 96 -18.86 -14.66 34.33
C VAL A 96 -20.23 -14.45 33.70
N ASP A 97 -21.19 -13.97 34.47
CA ASP A 97 -22.57 -13.72 34.05
C ASP A 97 -22.64 -12.64 32.94
N GLN A 98 -21.84 -11.57 33.06
CA GLN A 98 -21.76 -10.53 32.01
C GLN A 98 -21.27 -11.12 30.69
N VAL A 99 -20.22 -11.95 30.69
CA VAL A 99 -19.70 -12.58 29.48
C VAL A 99 -20.70 -13.56 28.90
N ALA A 100 -21.35 -14.37 29.74
CA ALA A 100 -22.39 -15.31 29.31
C ALA A 100 -23.58 -14.58 28.67
N ALA A 101 -24.07 -13.52 29.30
CA ALA A 101 -25.17 -12.71 28.77
C ALA A 101 -24.80 -12.06 27.41
N LEU A 102 -23.57 -11.54 27.26
CA LEU A 102 -23.09 -10.96 26.01
C LEU A 102 -23.00 -12.00 24.90
N LYS A 103 -22.42 -13.20 25.18
CA LYS A 103 -22.34 -14.29 24.20
C LYS A 103 -23.74 -14.77 23.76
N ALA A 104 -24.70 -14.83 24.69
CA ALA A 104 -26.07 -15.18 24.37
C ALA A 104 -26.81 -14.13 23.54
N ALA A 105 -26.58 -12.84 23.84
CA ALA A 105 -27.23 -11.73 23.13
C ALA A 105 -26.67 -11.47 21.72
N PHE A 106 -25.40 -11.80 21.48
CA PHE A 106 -24.70 -11.56 20.21
C PHE A 106 -24.01 -12.84 19.71
N PRO A 107 -24.76 -13.89 19.35
CA PRO A 107 -24.19 -15.19 18.98
C PRO A 107 -23.26 -15.07 17.77
N GLY A 108 -22.07 -15.69 17.89
CA GLY A 108 -21.03 -15.67 16.84
C GLY A 108 -20.30 -14.34 16.62
N LYS A 109 -20.69 -13.27 17.31
CA LYS A 109 -20.09 -11.93 17.18
C LYS A 109 -19.18 -11.55 18.35
N VAL A 110 -19.24 -12.27 19.48
CA VAL A 110 -18.47 -11.97 20.69
C VAL A 110 -17.13 -12.71 20.67
N ARG A 111 -16.06 -11.96 20.91
CA ARG A 111 -14.72 -12.50 21.20
C ARG A 111 -14.29 -12.04 22.58
N HIS A 112 -14.24 -12.95 23.53
CA HIS A 112 -13.78 -12.65 24.87
C HIS A 112 -12.25 -12.81 24.98
N VAL A 113 -11.56 -11.70 25.27
CA VAL A 113 -10.10 -11.65 25.42
C VAL A 113 -9.75 -11.35 26.87
N HIS A 114 -9.09 -12.29 27.52
CA HIS A 114 -8.60 -12.12 28.90
C HIS A 114 -7.12 -11.76 28.91
N LEU A 115 -6.78 -10.59 29.51
CA LEU A 115 -5.40 -10.14 29.66
C LEU A 115 -4.89 -10.47 31.08
N LYS A 116 -3.77 -11.20 31.16
CA LYS A 116 -3.12 -11.48 32.43
C LYS A 116 -1.71 -10.91 32.50
N ALA A 117 -1.33 -10.49 33.71
CA ALA A 117 0.02 -10.01 34.01
C ALA A 117 0.42 -10.39 35.42
N ALA A 118 1.70 -10.65 35.63
CA ALA A 118 2.26 -10.93 36.95
C ALA A 118 2.04 -9.75 37.90
N ARG A 119 1.76 -10.04 39.20
CA ARG A 119 1.42 -9.03 40.21
C ARG A 119 2.45 -7.87 40.26
N PHE A 120 3.74 -8.17 40.20
CA PHE A 120 4.79 -7.15 40.25
C PHE A 120 4.75 -6.19 39.05
N LEU A 121 4.43 -6.67 37.85
CA LEU A 121 4.27 -5.84 36.66
C LEU A 121 3.02 -4.97 36.77
N ARG A 122 1.93 -5.52 37.28
CA ARG A 122 0.67 -4.79 37.51
C ARG A 122 0.88 -3.66 38.53
N LEU A 123 1.58 -3.93 39.64
CA LEU A 123 1.97 -2.94 40.64
C LEU A 123 2.79 -1.81 40.02
N ARG A 124 3.84 -2.16 39.26
CA ARG A 124 4.69 -1.15 38.61
C ARG A 124 3.91 -0.27 37.61
N ARG A 125 3.07 -0.89 36.77
CA ARG A 125 2.24 -0.17 35.79
C ARG A 125 1.19 0.71 36.48
N TYR A 126 0.60 0.22 37.56
CA TYR A 126 -0.39 0.96 38.35
C TYR A 126 0.22 2.21 39.00
N ASN A 127 1.37 2.06 39.65
CA ASN A 127 2.04 3.17 40.30
C ASN A 127 2.50 4.24 39.30
N ALA A 128 3.07 3.84 38.15
CA ALA A 128 3.44 4.77 37.08
C ALA A 128 2.23 5.57 36.55
N ARG A 129 1.05 4.92 36.40
CA ARG A 129 -0.18 5.61 36.01
C ARG A 129 -0.71 6.50 37.12
N ARG A 130 -0.66 6.05 38.37
CA ARG A 130 -1.11 6.79 39.54
C ARG A 130 -0.38 8.12 39.71
N GLU A 131 0.94 8.12 39.56
CA GLU A 131 1.75 9.33 39.55
C GLU A 131 1.33 10.33 38.47
N ALA A 132 0.98 9.81 37.27
CA ALA A 132 0.55 10.64 36.14
C ALA A 132 -0.90 11.17 36.27
N THR A 133 -1.78 10.48 37.03
CA THR A 133 -3.22 10.80 37.09
C THR A 133 -3.67 11.27 38.46
N PHE A 134 -2.77 11.40 39.45
CA PHE A 134 -3.07 11.76 40.82
C PHE A 134 -4.14 10.87 41.50
N GLU A 135 -4.17 9.58 41.13
CA GLU A 135 -5.10 8.58 41.70
C GLU A 135 -4.71 8.28 43.16
N GLU A 136 -5.61 8.46 44.13
CA GLU A 136 -5.29 8.36 45.56
C GLU A 136 -5.22 6.91 46.08
N THR A 137 -6.00 5.98 45.50
CA THR A 137 -6.12 4.60 45.97
C THR A 137 -4.82 3.81 45.77
N PRO A 138 -4.24 3.18 46.83
CA PRO A 138 -3.08 2.31 46.70
C PRO A 138 -3.40 1.03 45.88
N PHE A 139 -2.38 0.46 45.21
CA PHE A 139 -2.55 -0.75 44.39
C PHE A 139 -3.12 -1.94 45.19
N GLU A 140 -2.65 -2.16 46.40
CA GLU A 140 -3.07 -3.25 47.27
C GLU A 140 -4.59 -3.19 47.52
N GLN A 141 -5.07 -2.03 47.94
CA GLN A 141 -6.50 -1.81 48.18
C GLN A 141 -7.32 -1.98 46.89
N ALA A 142 -6.82 -1.48 45.75
CA ALA A 142 -7.49 -1.61 44.46
C ALA A 142 -7.50 -3.07 43.94
N ALA A 143 -6.45 -3.86 44.20
CA ALA A 143 -6.31 -5.25 43.75
C ALA A 143 -7.05 -6.27 44.63
N GLU A 144 -7.33 -5.91 45.90
CA GLU A 144 -8.05 -6.77 46.86
C GLU A 144 -9.57 -6.53 46.83
N HIS A 145 -10.03 -5.61 46.01
CA HIS A 145 -11.46 -5.38 45.88
C HIS A 145 -12.17 -6.67 45.40
N PRO A 146 -13.36 -7.04 45.92
CA PRO A 146 -14.07 -8.27 45.59
C PRO A 146 -14.19 -8.52 44.07
N VAL A 147 -14.51 -7.48 43.30
CA VAL A 147 -14.59 -7.56 41.82
C VAL A 147 -13.26 -7.97 41.18
N GLU A 148 -12.12 -7.46 41.67
CA GLU A 148 -10.79 -7.82 41.11
C GLU A 148 -10.37 -9.25 41.50
N VAL A 149 -10.88 -9.78 42.61
CA VAL A 149 -10.69 -11.17 43.05
C VAL A 149 -11.49 -12.14 42.17
N GLU A 150 -12.65 -11.72 41.67
CA GLU A 150 -13.48 -12.55 40.77
C GLU A 150 -12.96 -12.58 39.31
N VAL A 151 -12.24 -11.56 38.88
CA VAL A 151 -11.73 -11.43 37.49
C VAL A 151 -10.92 -12.64 37.00
N PRO A 152 -10.07 -13.32 37.79
CA PRO A 152 -9.39 -14.55 37.36
C PRO A 152 -10.32 -15.69 36.93
N LYS A 153 -11.56 -15.74 37.43
CA LYS A 153 -12.57 -16.74 37.00
C LYS A 153 -12.98 -16.57 35.54
N LEU A 154 -12.67 -15.43 34.93
CA LEU A 154 -12.93 -15.16 33.51
C LEU A 154 -11.87 -15.77 32.57
N GLU A 155 -10.68 -16.13 33.10
CA GLU A 155 -9.61 -16.72 32.28
C GLU A 155 -10.04 -18.07 31.63
N PRO A 156 -10.63 -19.04 32.35
CA PRO A 156 -11.01 -20.34 31.77
C PRO A 156 -12.12 -20.28 30.72
N ILE A 157 -12.94 -19.21 30.70
CA ILE A 157 -14.06 -19.02 29.76
C ILE A 157 -13.73 -18.08 28.61
N ALA A 158 -12.50 -17.55 28.59
CA ALA A 158 -12.04 -16.64 27.54
C ALA A 158 -11.77 -17.40 26.24
N ASP A 159 -12.13 -16.79 25.11
CA ASP A 159 -11.79 -17.32 23.79
C ASP A 159 -10.30 -17.16 23.48
N VAL A 160 -9.68 -16.15 24.08
CA VAL A 160 -8.23 -15.88 23.99
C VAL A 160 -7.72 -15.40 25.34
N VAL A 161 -6.64 -16.01 25.81
CA VAL A 161 -5.89 -15.54 26.98
C VAL A 161 -4.53 -15.01 26.52
N VAL A 162 -4.22 -13.77 26.85
CA VAL A 162 -2.96 -13.12 26.47
C VAL A 162 -2.18 -12.72 27.70
N SER A 163 -0.99 -13.28 27.88
CA SER A 163 -0.04 -12.84 28.90
C SER A 163 0.73 -11.61 28.42
N THR A 164 0.65 -10.52 29.16
CA THR A 164 1.36 -9.27 28.83
C THR A 164 2.69 -9.12 29.58
N ASN A 165 3.25 -10.23 30.07
CA ASN A 165 4.47 -10.20 30.90
C ASN A 165 5.73 -9.87 30.11
N ALA A 166 5.90 -10.47 28.94
CA ALA A 166 7.14 -10.44 28.16
C ALA A 166 6.95 -10.03 26.71
N ILE A 167 5.76 -9.57 26.33
CA ILE A 167 5.46 -9.14 24.95
C ILE A 167 5.07 -7.67 24.92
N ASP A 168 5.37 -7.04 23.80
CA ASP A 168 5.02 -5.63 23.56
C ASP A 168 3.52 -5.45 23.22
N ALA A 169 3.07 -4.22 23.22
CA ALA A 169 1.67 -3.91 22.97
C ALA A 169 1.20 -4.30 21.54
N PRO A 170 2.00 -4.15 20.46
CA PRO A 170 1.67 -4.69 19.13
C PRO A 170 1.45 -6.20 19.12
N SER A 171 2.27 -6.96 19.84
CA SER A 171 2.13 -8.42 19.96
C SER A 171 0.87 -8.82 20.75
N VAL A 172 0.54 -8.07 21.81
CA VAL A 172 -0.73 -8.26 22.55
C VAL A 172 -1.92 -8.07 21.59
N LEU A 173 -1.91 -7.01 20.80
CA LEU A 173 -2.96 -6.76 19.81
C LEU A 173 -3.06 -7.90 18.79
N ALA A 174 -1.94 -8.33 18.22
CA ALA A 174 -1.93 -9.40 17.21
C ALA A 174 -2.55 -10.71 17.76
N LEU A 175 -2.23 -11.07 18.99
CA LEU A 175 -2.82 -12.25 19.65
C LEU A 175 -4.31 -12.06 19.95
N ALA A 176 -4.70 -10.89 20.44
CA ALA A 176 -6.08 -10.60 20.82
C ALA A 176 -7.05 -10.68 19.63
N ILE A 177 -6.61 -10.26 18.44
CA ILE A 177 -7.44 -10.21 17.23
C ILE A 177 -7.22 -11.38 16.27
N ALA A 178 -6.33 -12.31 16.59
CA ALA A 178 -6.06 -13.46 15.74
C ALA A 178 -7.36 -14.25 15.47
N GLY A 179 -7.64 -14.54 14.21
CA GLY A 179 -8.84 -15.27 13.77
C GLY A 179 -10.13 -14.44 13.70
N LEU A 180 -10.10 -13.11 13.99
CA LEU A 180 -11.28 -12.23 13.85
C LEU A 180 -11.47 -11.68 12.44
N GLY A 181 -10.57 -11.94 11.50
CA GLY A 181 -10.63 -11.37 10.16
C GLY A 181 -10.50 -9.84 10.13
N LEU A 182 -9.99 -9.23 11.21
CA LEU A 182 -9.71 -7.79 11.25
C LEU A 182 -8.42 -7.44 10.50
N HIS A 183 -7.45 -8.35 10.48
CA HIS A 183 -6.40 -8.32 9.48
C HIS A 183 -6.93 -9.00 8.21
N PRO A 184 -6.59 -8.49 7.04
CA PRO A 184 -6.96 -9.14 5.79
C PRO A 184 -6.22 -10.49 5.66
N SER A 185 -6.73 -11.51 6.34
CA SER A 185 -6.16 -12.86 6.39
C SER A 185 -6.49 -13.68 5.14
N SER A 186 -7.59 -13.35 4.45
CA SER A 186 -7.89 -13.92 3.14
C SER A 186 -7.36 -12.98 2.07
N PRO A 187 -6.47 -13.44 1.18
CA PRO A 187 -5.94 -12.62 0.12
C PRO A 187 -7.01 -12.43 -0.96
N THR A 188 -7.83 -11.39 -0.84
CA THR A 188 -8.59 -10.93 -2.00
C THR A 188 -7.59 -10.29 -2.95
N PRO A 189 -7.48 -10.77 -4.20
CA PRO A 189 -6.62 -10.13 -5.19
C PRO A 189 -7.19 -8.75 -5.55
N LEU A 190 -6.46 -7.70 -5.18
CA LEU A 190 -6.90 -6.30 -5.34
C LEU A 190 -5.84 -5.45 -6.07
N VAL A 191 -4.68 -6.02 -6.41
CA VAL A 191 -3.55 -5.29 -6.96
C VAL A 191 -3.39 -5.61 -8.44
N ASP A 192 -3.41 -4.58 -9.27
CA ASP A 192 -2.99 -4.67 -10.66
C ASP A 192 -1.59 -4.07 -10.81
N VAL A 193 -0.69 -4.83 -11.39
CA VAL A 193 0.71 -4.44 -11.58
C VAL A 193 0.93 -4.04 -13.04
N ILE A 194 1.40 -2.82 -13.28
CA ILE A 194 1.70 -2.31 -14.61
C ILE A 194 3.21 -2.39 -14.84
N VAL A 195 3.65 -3.20 -15.79
CA VAL A 195 5.07 -3.40 -16.14
C VAL A 195 5.34 -3.19 -17.61
N GLY A 196 6.59 -2.90 -17.98
CA GLY A 196 7.02 -2.80 -19.37
C GLY A 196 7.64 -4.12 -19.86
N ALA A 197 7.30 -4.52 -21.06
CA ALA A 197 7.84 -5.74 -21.68
C ALA A 197 9.28 -5.57 -22.21
N GLN A 198 9.69 -4.34 -22.57
CA GLN A 198 10.85 -4.07 -23.40
C GLN A 198 11.92 -3.25 -22.63
N TYR A 199 12.18 -2.01 -23.05
CA TYR A 199 13.28 -1.18 -22.55
C TYR A 199 12.81 0.09 -21.80
N GLY A 200 11.56 0.13 -21.34
CA GLY A 200 11.06 1.15 -20.42
C GLY A 200 10.31 2.34 -21.06
N SER A 201 10.29 2.41 -22.38
CA SER A 201 9.62 3.51 -23.10
C SER A 201 8.34 3.05 -23.83
N GLU A 202 7.62 2.09 -23.26
CA GLU A 202 6.44 1.45 -23.88
C GLU A 202 5.16 2.31 -23.78
N GLY A 203 5.15 3.40 -23.02
CA GLY A 203 3.95 4.24 -22.84
C GLY A 203 3.16 3.96 -21.58
N LYS A 204 3.76 3.32 -20.57
CA LYS A 204 3.12 3.00 -19.28
C LYS A 204 2.43 4.19 -18.61
N GLY A 205 3.01 5.39 -18.71
CA GLY A 205 2.41 6.59 -18.10
C GLY A 205 0.99 6.86 -18.56
N ASN A 206 0.73 6.83 -19.89
CA ASN A 206 -0.62 7.01 -20.42
C ASN A 206 -1.58 5.87 -20.01
N ILE A 207 -1.10 4.62 -20.00
CA ILE A 207 -1.89 3.46 -19.53
C ILE A 207 -2.29 3.67 -18.06
N CYS A 208 -1.35 4.01 -17.20
CA CYS A 208 -1.62 4.27 -15.77
C CYS A 208 -2.58 5.46 -15.57
N ALA A 209 -2.39 6.55 -16.31
CA ALA A 209 -3.26 7.71 -16.22
C ALA A 209 -4.71 7.41 -16.65
N HIS A 210 -4.87 6.65 -17.73
CA HIS A 210 -6.18 6.22 -18.23
C HIS A 210 -6.92 5.33 -17.23
N LEU A 211 -6.22 4.34 -16.66
CA LEU A 211 -6.80 3.40 -15.71
C LEU A 211 -6.99 3.98 -14.30
N ALA A 212 -6.38 5.12 -13.99
CA ALA A 212 -6.28 5.64 -12.62
C ALA A 212 -7.63 5.75 -11.89
N ASN A 213 -8.72 6.06 -12.60
CA ASN A 213 -10.04 6.26 -11.99
C ASN A 213 -10.69 4.96 -11.48
N ASP A 214 -10.18 3.80 -11.88
CA ASP A 214 -10.67 2.49 -11.43
C ASP A 214 -10.05 2.06 -10.09
N TYR A 215 -9.12 2.87 -9.53
CA TYR A 215 -8.36 2.53 -8.33
C TYR A 215 -8.49 3.57 -7.24
N GLN A 216 -8.62 3.12 -6.00
CA GLN A 216 -8.61 3.97 -4.82
C GLN A 216 -7.18 4.23 -4.31
N VAL A 217 -6.21 3.43 -4.75
CA VAL A 217 -4.80 3.59 -4.38
C VAL A 217 -3.93 3.49 -5.63
N LEU A 218 -3.07 4.48 -5.81
CA LEU A 218 -2.04 4.50 -6.84
C LEU A 218 -0.68 4.44 -6.16
N MET A 219 0.13 3.44 -6.50
CA MET A 219 1.44 3.23 -5.90
C MET A 219 2.53 3.15 -6.97
N ARG A 220 3.67 3.78 -6.70
CA ARG A 220 4.86 3.69 -7.55
C ARG A 220 6.08 3.25 -6.77
N VAL A 221 6.95 2.50 -7.45
CA VAL A 221 8.25 2.08 -6.98
C VAL A 221 9.32 2.44 -8.02
N GLY A 222 10.59 2.44 -7.65
CA GLY A 222 11.70 2.81 -8.51
C GLY A 222 12.26 4.20 -8.20
N GLY A 223 12.91 4.82 -9.16
CA GLY A 223 13.63 6.08 -8.98
C GLY A 223 13.49 7.04 -10.16
N PRO A 224 14.17 8.21 -10.11
CA PRO A 224 14.03 9.28 -11.09
C PRO A 224 14.63 8.98 -12.47
N ASN A 225 15.24 7.84 -12.68
CA ASN A 225 15.78 7.39 -13.97
C ASN A 225 14.68 6.99 -14.98
N ALA A 226 13.41 6.95 -14.58
CA ALA A 226 12.27 6.69 -15.46
C ALA A 226 11.25 7.82 -15.36
N GLY A 227 11.21 8.69 -16.39
CA GLY A 227 10.17 9.69 -16.54
C GLY A 227 8.99 9.16 -17.36
N HIS A 228 7.78 9.26 -16.81
CA HIS A 228 6.54 8.85 -17.47
C HIS A 228 5.77 10.10 -17.92
N MET A 229 5.71 10.32 -19.23
CA MET A 229 4.91 11.39 -19.82
C MET A 229 3.47 10.94 -19.93
N VAL A 230 2.55 11.79 -19.47
CA VAL A 230 1.10 11.65 -19.62
C VAL A 230 0.63 12.71 -20.57
N ALA A 231 -0.29 12.37 -21.47
CA ALA A 231 -0.79 13.28 -22.49
C ALA A 231 -1.87 14.23 -21.95
N GLU A 232 -2.71 13.76 -21.00
CA GLU A 232 -3.79 14.55 -20.42
C GLU A 232 -4.01 14.21 -18.94
N PRO A 233 -3.85 15.16 -18.02
CA PRO A 233 -3.20 16.44 -18.26
C PRO A 233 -1.74 16.24 -18.67
N LEU A 234 -1.24 17.08 -19.57
CA LEU A 234 0.16 16.96 -20.02
C LEU A 234 1.10 17.18 -18.85
N TYR A 235 1.72 16.12 -18.37
CA TYR A 235 2.64 16.17 -17.25
C TYR A 235 3.68 15.04 -17.31
N LYS A 236 4.87 15.32 -16.82
CA LYS A 236 5.98 14.35 -16.72
C LYS A 236 6.18 13.92 -15.29
N TYR A 237 5.67 12.76 -14.94
CA TYR A 237 5.91 12.14 -13.63
C TYR A 237 7.28 11.47 -13.59
N VAL A 238 8.04 11.76 -12.55
CA VAL A 238 9.36 11.16 -12.31
C VAL A 238 9.37 10.32 -11.03
N GLN A 239 8.71 10.79 -9.98
CA GLN A 239 8.68 10.17 -8.65
C GLN A 239 7.27 9.67 -8.28
N LEU A 240 6.23 10.41 -8.64
CA LEU A 240 4.85 10.07 -8.30
C LEU A 240 4.21 9.13 -9.35
N PRO A 241 3.15 8.39 -8.99
CA PRO A 241 2.36 7.60 -9.95
C PRO A 241 1.77 8.49 -11.06
N SER A 242 1.77 7.99 -12.28
CA SER A 242 1.33 8.73 -13.48
C SER A 242 -0.15 9.12 -13.46
N GLY A 243 -0.98 8.42 -12.69
CA GLY A 243 -2.40 8.73 -12.51
C GLY A 243 -2.72 9.79 -11.44
N THR A 244 -1.70 10.41 -10.81
CA THR A 244 -1.89 11.31 -9.65
C THR A 244 -2.82 12.48 -9.92
N GLN A 245 -2.75 13.09 -11.11
CA GLN A 245 -3.65 14.20 -11.49
C GLN A 245 -4.92 13.71 -12.17
N SER A 246 -4.90 12.52 -12.80
CA SER A 246 -6.08 11.93 -13.45
C SER A 246 -7.11 11.49 -12.42
N ASN A 247 -6.68 10.92 -11.28
CA ASN A 247 -7.57 10.58 -10.16
C ASN A 247 -7.18 11.38 -8.90
N LYS A 248 -7.88 12.50 -8.67
CA LYS A 248 -7.64 13.37 -7.51
C LYS A 248 -8.14 12.80 -6.17
N ALA A 249 -8.98 11.78 -6.19
CA ALA A 249 -9.53 11.13 -5.00
C ALA A 249 -8.63 9.99 -4.50
N ALA A 250 -7.83 9.38 -5.37
CA ALA A 250 -6.98 8.25 -5.02
C ALA A 250 -5.90 8.62 -3.99
N LYS A 251 -5.65 7.69 -3.07
CA LYS A 251 -4.48 7.72 -2.18
C LYS A 251 -3.22 7.45 -2.99
N ILE A 252 -2.19 8.24 -2.77
CA ILE A 252 -0.90 8.13 -3.48
C ILE A 252 0.13 7.53 -2.53
N LEU A 253 0.78 6.44 -2.96
CA LEU A 253 1.83 5.77 -2.18
C LEU A 253 3.15 5.73 -2.96
N VAL A 254 4.23 6.06 -2.26
CA VAL A 254 5.61 5.84 -2.74
C VAL A 254 6.25 4.77 -1.89
N GLY A 255 6.59 3.62 -2.49
CA GLY A 255 6.98 2.39 -1.79
C GLY A 255 8.35 2.44 -1.11
N ALA A 256 8.61 1.47 -0.24
CA ALA A 256 9.86 1.33 0.52
C ALA A 256 11.10 1.11 -0.37
N GLY A 257 10.92 0.47 -1.54
CA GLY A 257 11.98 0.25 -2.53
C GLY A 257 12.25 1.47 -3.43
N ALA A 258 11.54 2.59 -3.25
CA ALA A 258 11.79 3.80 -4.02
C ALA A 258 13.11 4.49 -3.64
N THR A 259 13.74 5.10 -4.65
CA THR A 259 14.88 6.03 -4.50
C THR A 259 14.43 7.42 -4.91
N LEU A 260 14.61 8.41 -4.04
CA LEU A 260 14.00 9.73 -4.17
C LEU A 260 15.04 10.82 -4.38
N TRP A 261 14.92 11.58 -5.46
CA TRP A 261 15.60 12.85 -5.62
C TRP A 261 14.75 13.94 -4.99
N LEU A 262 15.16 14.43 -3.83
CA LEU A 262 14.34 15.33 -2.99
C LEU A 262 13.80 16.57 -3.73
N PRO A 263 14.60 17.33 -4.52
CA PRO A 263 14.07 18.48 -5.25
C PRO A 263 12.90 18.11 -6.16
N GLN A 264 13.01 17.00 -6.91
CA GLN A 264 11.97 16.55 -7.83
C GLN A 264 10.70 16.08 -7.11
N VAL A 265 10.85 15.39 -5.96
CA VAL A 265 9.68 14.98 -5.14
C VAL A 265 8.91 16.19 -4.65
N LEU A 266 9.61 17.21 -4.14
CA LEU A 266 8.99 18.42 -3.63
C LEU A 266 8.28 19.20 -4.75
N GLU A 267 8.90 19.34 -5.92
CA GLU A 267 8.30 19.93 -7.11
C GLU A 267 7.01 19.20 -7.51
N GLU A 268 7.04 17.87 -7.64
CA GLU A 268 5.84 17.09 -8.00
C GLU A 268 4.74 17.16 -6.92
N ILE A 269 5.09 17.25 -5.62
CA ILE A 269 4.12 17.46 -4.53
C ILE A 269 3.40 18.81 -4.72
N GLU A 270 4.14 19.87 -5.03
CA GLU A 270 3.60 21.21 -5.24
C GLU A 270 2.74 21.26 -6.51
N ASP A 271 3.25 20.79 -7.64
CA ASP A 271 2.55 20.77 -8.93
C ASP A 271 1.24 19.99 -8.88
N CYS A 272 1.26 18.83 -8.21
CA CYS A 272 0.08 17.98 -8.04
C CYS A 272 -0.81 18.40 -6.86
N LYS A 273 -0.45 19.45 -6.10
CA LYS A 273 -1.16 19.98 -4.93
C LYS A 273 -1.50 18.87 -3.92
N LEU A 274 -0.50 18.04 -3.61
CA LEU A 274 -0.68 16.91 -2.71
C LEU A 274 -0.68 17.33 -1.25
N THR A 275 -1.63 16.80 -0.51
CA THR A 275 -1.72 17.00 0.95
C THR A 275 -1.22 15.75 1.71
N PRO A 276 -0.89 15.87 3.00
CA PRO A 276 -0.50 14.72 3.83
C PRO A 276 -1.56 13.63 3.94
N GLU A 277 -2.83 13.97 3.78
CA GLU A 277 -3.93 12.99 3.79
C GLU A 277 -3.92 12.14 2.52
N ARG A 278 -3.48 12.71 1.40
CA ARG A 278 -3.51 12.06 0.10
C ARG A 278 -2.21 11.32 -0.23
N LEU A 279 -1.04 11.84 0.17
CA LEU A 279 0.28 11.24 -0.11
C LEU A 279 0.85 10.53 1.12
N SER A 280 1.40 9.34 0.91
CA SER A 280 2.24 8.65 1.89
C SER A 280 3.53 8.16 1.23
N ILE A 281 4.66 8.57 1.79
CA ILE A 281 6.01 8.14 1.40
C ILE A 281 6.53 7.19 2.48
N ASP A 282 7.00 6.00 2.07
CA ASP A 282 7.49 5.03 3.04
C ASP A 282 8.74 5.57 3.76
N PRO A 283 8.82 5.43 5.10
CA PRO A 283 9.96 5.88 5.88
C PRO A 283 11.30 5.24 5.48
N GLN A 284 11.29 4.12 4.76
CA GLN A 284 12.46 3.40 4.27
C GLN A 284 12.90 3.81 2.86
N ALA A 285 12.14 4.64 2.15
CA ALA A 285 12.54 5.14 0.83
C ALA A 285 13.89 5.84 0.92
N MET A 286 14.79 5.51 -0.02
CA MET A 286 16.17 6.00 -0.02
C MET A 286 16.27 7.39 -0.64
N ILE A 287 17.04 8.29 -0.04
CA ILE A 287 17.32 9.62 -0.60
C ILE A 287 18.59 9.55 -1.46
N ILE A 288 18.48 10.05 -2.68
CA ILE A 288 19.61 10.26 -3.59
C ILE A 288 20.29 11.56 -3.19
N GLU A 289 21.61 11.52 -3.04
CA GLU A 289 22.44 12.68 -2.80
C GLU A 289 23.09 13.18 -4.11
N THR A 290 23.54 14.42 -4.13
CA THR A 290 24.26 14.99 -5.28
C THR A 290 25.47 14.12 -5.66
N LEU A 291 26.22 13.64 -4.65
CA LEU A 291 27.35 12.76 -4.85
C LEU A 291 27.00 11.45 -5.59
N ASP A 292 25.81 10.88 -5.33
CA ASP A 292 25.38 9.67 -6.04
C ASP A 292 25.25 9.91 -7.54
N ARG A 293 24.77 11.09 -7.93
CA ARG A 293 24.62 11.49 -9.34
C ARG A 293 25.99 11.76 -9.99
N GLU A 294 26.88 12.45 -9.28
CA GLU A 294 28.26 12.72 -9.73
C GLU A 294 29.03 11.42 -9.95
N MET A 295 28.90 10.45 -9.05
CA MET A 295 29.54 9.14 -9.19
C MET A 295 28.99 8.35 -10.39
N GLU A 296 27.69 8.39 -10.65
CA GLU A 296 27.11 7.76 -11.85
C GLU A 296 27.57 8.47 -13.13
N GLU A 297 27.74 9.78 -13.10
CA GLU A 297 28.21 10.53 -14.26
C GLU A 297 29.62 10.08 -14.69
N GLN A 298 30.47 9.82 -13.72
CA GLN A 298 31.86 9.38 -13.95
C GLN A 298 31.97 7.90 -14.35
N SER A 299 31.11 7.02 -13.80
CA SER A 299 31.31 5.57 -13.89
C SER A 299 30.41 4.86 -14.91
N LEU A 300 29.23 5.43 -15.25
CA LEU A 300 28.21 4.74 -16.05
C LEU A 300 27.98 5.33 -17.45
N GLU A 301 28.92 6.14 -17.94
CA GLU A 301 28.81 6.71 -19.29
C GLU A 301 28.82 5.63 -20.37
N VAL A 302 29.61 4.58 -20.17
CA VAL A 302 29.81 3.47 -21.12
C VAL A 302 28.52 2.69 -21.41
N ILE A 303 27.60 2.62 -20.45
CA ILE A 303 26.34 1.84 -20.60
C ILE A 303 25.13 2.69 -20.96
N GLY A 304 25.31 3.98 -21.29
CA GLY A 304 24.21 4.87 -21.64
C GLY A 304 23.24 5.15 -20.48
N SER A 305 23.74 5.20 -19.24
CA SER A 305 22.96 5.52 -18.04
C SER A 305 22.28 6.88 -18.13
N THR A 306 21.14 7.03 -17.47
CA THR A 306 20.46 8.33 -17.31
C THR A 306 21.10 9.22 -16.25
N LYS A 307 22.10 8.71 -15.53
CA LYS A 307 22.92 9.43 -14.53
C LYS A 307 22.08 10.13 -13.43
N GLN A 308 21.05 9.44 -12.95
CA GLN A 308 20.15 9.98 -11.92
C GLN A 308 20.54 9.59 -10.48
N GLY A 309 21.64 8.86 -10.29
CA GLY A 309 22.14 8.48 -8.96
C GLY A 309 21.46 7.28 -8.32
N VAL A 310 20.55 6.60 -9.02
CA VAL A 310 19.72 5.51 -8.46
C VAL A 310 20.58 4.30 -8.07
N GLY A 311 21.54 3.91 -8.92
CA GLY A 311 22.40 2.75 -8.69
C GLY A 311 23.32 2.96 -7.51
N VAL A 312 24.00 4.10 -7.46
CA VAL A 312 24.92 4.46 -6.37
C VAL A 312 24.17 4.61 -5.05
N ALA A 313 23.01 5.28 -5.03
CA ALA A 313 22.17 5.40 -3.83
C ALA A 313 21.71 4.03 -3.32
N THR A 314 21.34 3.10 -4.22
CA THR A 314 20.95 1.74 -3.86
C THR A 314 22.13 0.96 -3.27
N ALA A 315 23.30 1.02 -3.89
CA ALA A 315 24.52 0.41 -3.38
C ALA A 315 24.90 0.98 -2.00
N ARG A 316 24.81 2.30 -1.83
CA ARG A 316 25.04 2.98 -0.56
C ARG A 316 24.05 2.54 0.53
N LYS A 317 22.76 2.35 0.20
CA LYS A 317 21.76 1.79 1.12
C LYS A 317 22.15 0.38 1.59
N ILE A 318 22.62 -0.47 0.65
CA ILE A 318 23.00 -1.85 0.95
C ILE A 318 24.26 -1.89 1.82
N LEU A 319 25.28 -1.13 1.49
CA LEU A 319 26.59 -1.17 2.12
C LEU A 319 26.66 -0.31 3.40
N GLY A 320 25.87 0.76 3.47
CA GLY A 320 25.81 1.68 4.61
C GLY A 320 25.08 1.16 5.85
N ARG A 321 24.64 -0.10 5.87
CA ARG A 321 23.94 -0.72 7.02
C ARG A 321 24.78 -0.75 8.31
N GLY A 322 26.11 -0.77 8.18
CA GLY A 322 27.03 -0.73 9.31
C GLY A 322 27.33 0.67 9.86
N GLY A 323 26.70 1.72 9.35
CA GLY A 323 26.92 3.11 9.79
C GLY A 323 28.19 3.77 9.27
N GLY A 324 29.00 3.09 8.43
CA GLY A 324 30.24 3.62 7.85
C GLY A 324 29.97 4.35 6.54
N GLY A 325 30.52 5.56 6.39
CA GLY A 325 30.43 6.36 5.16
C GLY A 325 31.40 5.90 4.05
N GLN A 326 31.50 4.60 3.78
CA GLN A 326 32.43 4.04 2.77
C GLN A 326 32.22 4.55 1.34
N TYR A 327 31.05 5.17 1.07
CA TYR A 327 30.68 5.69 -0.25
C TYR A 327 30.42 7.21 -0.21
N GLY A 328 31.22 7.93 0.57
CA GLY A 328 31.29 9.40 0.55
C GLY A 328 30.16 10.13 1.28
N ALA A 329 28.99 9.51 1.47
CA ALA A 329 27.88 10.09 2.21
C ALA A 329 27.17 9.04 3.08
N PRO A 330 26.62 9.39 4.26
CA PRO A 330 25.84 8.49 5.08
C PRO A 330 24.52 8.14 4.37
N THR A 331 23.98 6.95 4.67
CA THR A 331 22.64 6.55 4.19
C THR A 331 21.58 7.46 4.80
N ARG A 332 20.79 8.13 3.97
CA ARG A 332 19.68 8.96 4.39
C ARG A 332 18.35 8.41 3.82
N LEU A 333 17.39 8.22 4.70
CA LEU A 333 16.07 7.70 4.36
C LEU A 333 15.01 8.79 4.50
N ALA A 334 13.85 8.61 3.88
CA ALA A 334 12.76 9.59 3.90
C ALA A 334 12.37 10.04 5.31
N ARG A 335 12.40 9.13 6.32
CA ARG A 335 12.12 9.46 7.73
C ARG A 335 13.08 10.48 8.36
N GLN A 336 14.23 10.71 7.74
CA GLN A 336 15.26 11.65 8.22
C GLN A 336 15.21 13.01 7.51
N VAL A 337 14.25 13.17 6.58
CA VAL A 337 14.07 14.39 5.78
C VAL A 337 12.98 15.25 6.39
N LYS A 338 13.37 16.44 6.86
CA LYS A 338 12.44 17.37 7.53
C LYS A 338 11.30 17.83 6.63
N GLU A 339 11.59 18.08 5.37
CA GLU A 339 10.64 18.57 4.37
C GLU A 339 9.55 17.52 4.04
N LEU A 340 9.85 16.23 4.25
CA LEU A 340 8.93 15.13 4.01
C LEU A 340 8.18 14.65 5.25
N LYS A 341 8.44 15.21 6.44
CA LYS A 341 7.95 14.69 7.74
C LYS A 341 6.43 14.45 7.77
N ASP A 342 5.65 15.34 7.14
CA ASP A 342 4.20 15.28 7.15
C ASP A 342 3.64 14.23 6.15
N PHE A 343 4.45 13.81 5.19
CA PHE A 343 4.12 12.79 4.18
C PHE A 343 4.67 11.40 4.54
N VAL A 344 5.60 11.30 5.49
CA VAL A 344 6.23 10.02 5.84
C VAL A 344 5.29 9.17 6.67
N ARG A 345 4.82 8.06 6.09
CA ARG A 345 3.95 7.05 6.72
C ARG A 345 4.33 5.66 6.23
N CYS A 346 4.15 4.67 7.07
CA CYS A 346 4.38 3.26 6.72
C CYS A 346 3.37 2.82 5.63
N THR A 347 3.85 2.67 4.39
CA THR A 347 2.99 2.31 3.25
C THR A 347 2.37 0.93 3.39
N LYS A 348 3.00 -0.01 4.12
CA LYS A 348 2.40 -1.32 4.42
C LYS A 348 1.11 -1.19 5.23
N ARG A 349 1.06 -0.25 6.19
CA ARG A 349 -0.18 0.02 6.94
C ARG A 349 -1.26 0.67 6.08
N GLU A 350 -0.88 1.53 5.16
CA GLU A 350 -1.84 2.12 4.21
C GLU A 350 -2.40 1.06 3.25
N LEU A 351 -1.56 0.11 2.80
CA LEU A 351 -2.00 -1.05 2.03
C LEU A 351 -2.92 -1.97 2.86
N GLU A 352 -2.63 -2.23 4.14
CA GLU A 352 -3.51 -3.00 5.03
C GLU A 352 -4.90 -2.36 5.15
N LYS A 353 -4.97 -1.02 5.27
CA LYS A 353 -6.24 -0.28 5.27
C LYS A 353 -6.99 -0.45 3.95
N ALA A 354 -6.29 -0.33 2.83
CA ALA A 354 -6.88 -0.50 1.50
C ALA A 354 -7.43 -1.93 1.32
N TYR A 355 -6.68 -2.95 1.74
CA TYR A 355 -7.14 -4.35 1.69
C TYR A 355 -8.37 -4.58 2.57
N ALA A 356 -8.39 -4.01 3.77
CA ALA A 356 -9.52 -4.13 4.68
C ALA A 356 -10.80 -3.46 4.12
N ALA A 357 -10.62 -2.37 3.37
CA ALA A 357 -11.71 -1.66 2.70
C ALA A 357 -12.10 -2.25 1.33
N GLY A 358 -11.39 -3.29 0.85
CA GLY A 358 -11.63 -3.86 -0.49
C GLY A 358 -11.24 -2.93 -1.64
N HIS A 359 -10.34 -1.98 -1.41
CA HIS A 359 -9.94 -0.97 -2.38
C HIS A 359 -8.98 -1.53 -3.43
N PRO A 360 -9.29 -1.48 -4.72
CA PRO A 360 -8.35 -1.76 -5.79
C PRO A 360 -7.13 -0.84 -5.76
N ILE A 361 -5.96 -1.44 -6.04
CA ILE A 361 -4.65 -0.81 -5.99
C ILE A 361 -3.96 -0.97 -7.33
N MET A 362 -3.46 0.12 -7.92
CA MET A 362 -2.58 0.08 -9.07
C MET A 362 -1.14 0.25 -8.62
N LEU A 363 -0.28 -0.72 -8.94
CA LEU A 363 1.16 -0.66 -8.74
C LEU A 363 1.86 -0.37 -10.07
N GLU A 364 2.38 0.85 -10.20
CA GLU A 364 3.12 1.29 -11.37
C GLU A 364 4.59 0.92 -11.25
N GLY A 365 5.04 0.01 -12.14
CA GLY A 365 6.45 -0.30 -12.33
C GLY A 365 7.14 0.76 -13.19
N THR A 366 8.45 0.82 -13.08
CA THR A 366 9.30 1.69 -13.88
C THR A 366 10.21 0.88 -14.79
N GLN A 367 10.62 1.47 -15.93
CA GLN A 367 11.50 0.83 -16.92
C GLN A 367 10.80 -0.36 -17.61
N GLY A 368 11.56 -1.35 -18.13
CA GLY A 368 11.02 -2.51 -18.80
C GLY A 368 11.77 -3.78 -18.41
N THR A 369 11.22 -4.93 -18.75
CA THR A 369 11.71 -6.25 -18.32
C THR A 369 13.16 -6.50 -18.73
N ASP A 370 13.56 -6.10 -19.94
CA ASP A 370 14.95 -6.24 -20.41
C ASP A 370 15.93 -5.22 -19.83
N LEU A 371 15.48 -4.38 -18.90
CA LEU A 371 16.36 -3.55 -18.08
C LEU A 371 16.52 -4.07 -16.65
N SER A 372 15.93 -5.22 -16.31
CA SER A 372 16.12 -5.84 -14.99
C SER A 372 17.59 -6.17 -14.76
N ILE A 373 18.09 -5.85 -13.57
CA ILE A 373 19.46 -6.17 -13.16
C ILE A 373 19.75 -7.69 -13.17
N HIS A 374 18.69 -8.50 -13.00
CA HIS A 374 18.79 -9.95 -12.90
C HIS A 374 18.48 -10.66 -14.23
N HIS A 375 17.62 -10.07 -15.07
CA HIS A 375 17.05 -10.74 -16.25
C HIS A 375 17.37 -10.04 -17.57
N GLY A 376 17.89 -8.83 -17.53
CA GLY A 376 18.33 -8.07 -18.69
C GLY A 376 19.75 -8.44 -19.17
N PRO A 377 20.18 -7.93 -20.35
CA PRO A 377 21.51 -8.16 -20.90
C PRO A 377 22.58 -7.33 -20.19
N TYR A 378 23.11 -7.83 -19.08
CA TYR A 378 24.18 -7.16 -18.33
C TYR A 378 25.40 -6.86 -19.24
N PRO A 379 26.06 -5.69 -19.15
CA PRO A 379 25.88 -4.63 -18.14
C PRO A 379 24.81 -3.57 -18.49
N HIS A 380 24.11 -3.66 -19.60
CA HIS A 380 23.17 -2.67 -20.09
C HIS A 380 21.78 -2.80 -19.44
N VAL A 381 21.76 -2.77 -18.11
CA VAL A 381 20.57 -2.93 -17.26
C VAL A 381 20.47 -1.76 -16.29
N THR A 382 19.33 -1.65 -15.60
CA THR A 382 19.16 -0.71 -14.47
C THR A 382 19.64 -1.36 -13.16
N SER A 383 19.61 -0.61 -12.07
CA SER A 383 20.09 -1.03 -10.74
C SER A 383 19.08 -1.80 -9.89
N ARG A 384 17.93 -2.20 -10.47
CA ARG A 384 16.88 -2.92 -9.76
C ARG A 384 16.24 -3.98 -10.65
N ASP A 385 15.51 -4.90 -10.03
CA ASP A 385 14.61 -5.78 -10.78
C ASP A 385 13.35 -5.01 -11.20
N THR A 386 13.03 -5.06 -12.50
CA THR A 386 11.93 -4.32 -13.14
C THR A 386 10.75 -5.21 -13.49
N THR A 387 10.81 -6.49 -13.13
CA THR A 387 9.68 -7.42 -13.29
C THR A 387 8.55 -7.14 -12.29
N ALA A 388 7.39 -7.74 -12.51
CA ALA A 388 6.27 -7.68 -11.57
C ALA A 388 6.69 -8.12 -10.17
N SER A 389 7.49 -9.20 -10.06
CA SER A 389 8.01 -9.72 -8.79
C SER A 389 8.90 -8.69 -8.07
N GLY A 390 9.80 -8.03 -8.80
CA GLY A 390 10.63 -6.96 -8.25
C GLY A 390 9.82 -5.75 -7.79
N CYS A 391 8.79 -5.36 -8.56
CA CYS A 391 7.88 -4.28 -8.17
C CYS A 391 7.09 -4.62 -6.90
N LEU A 392 6.60 -5.86 -6.76
CA LEU A 392 5.90 -6.33 -5.56
C LEU A 392 6.81 -6.32 -4.33
N ALA A 393 8.06 -6.77 -4.47
CA ALA A 393 9.05 -6.75 -3.38
C ALA A 393 9.33 -5.32 -2.91
N ASP A 394 9.55 -4.38 -3.83
CA ASP A 394 9.78 -2.96 -3.53
C ASP A 394 8.57 -2.28 -2.88
N ALA A 395 7.37 -2.70 -3.25
CA ALA A 395 6.12 -2.19 -2.71
C ALA A 395 5.75 -2.81 -1.34
N GLY A 396 6.27 -3.99 -1.02
CA GLY A 396 5.89 -4.78 0.15
C GLY A 396 4.51 -5.43 0.00
N ILE A 397 4.17 -5.84 -1.22
CA ILE A 397 2.90 -6.48 -1.58
C ILE A 397 3.11 -7.98 -1.74
N ALA A 398 2.25 -8.78 -1.12
CA ALA A 398 2.31 -10.23 -1.24
C ALA A 398 1.81 -10.70 -2.63
N PRO A 399 2.43 -11.75 -3.25
CA PRO A 399 2.05 -12.22 -4.60
C PRO A 399 0.57 -12.61 -4.73
N ASN A 400 -0.02 -13.18 -3.69
CA ASN A 400 -1.43 -13.58 -3.68
C ASN A 400 -2.44 -12.41 -3.60
N ARG A 401 -1.95 -11.17 -3.51
CA ARG A 401 -2.77 -9.94 -3.64
C ARG A 401 -2.91 -9.49 -5.10
N VAL A 402 -2.13 -10.05 -6.00
CA VAL A 402 -2.16 -9.67 -7.42
C VAL A 402 -3.44 -10.20 -8.07
N ARG A 403 -4.18 -9.28 -8.70
CA ARG A 403 -5.36 -9.57 -9.51
C ARG A 403 -4.97 -9.69 -10.98
N LYS A 404 -4.21 -8.70 -11.48
CA LYS A 404 -3.74 -8.63 -12.86
C LYS A 404 -2.28 -8.19 -12.94
N VAL A 405 -1.60 -8.68 -13.98
CA VAL A 405 -0.32 -8.13 -14.43
C VAL A 405 -0.52 -7.64 -15.86
N ILE A 406 -0.68 -6.31 -15.98
CA ILE A 406 -0.85 -5.64 -17.27
C ILE A 406 0.53 -5.31 -17.82
N MET A 407 0.93 -6.03 -18.85
CA MET A 407 2.23 -5.86 -19.49
C MET A 407 2.12 -4.95 -20.71
N VAL A 408 2.79 -3.81 -20.64
CA VAL A 408 2.80 -2.81 -21.71
C VAL A 408 3.90 -3.15 -22.71
N THR A 409 3.53 -3.30 -23.98
CA THR A 409 4.47 -3.53 -25.08
C THR A 409 4.19 -2.57 -26.23
N ARG A 410 5.22 -2.21 -26.97
CA ARG A 410 5.16 -1.29 -28.09
C ARG A 410 5.39 -2.03 -29.41
N THR A 411 4.68 -1.63 -30.46
CA THR A 411 4.79 -2.22 -31.81
C THR A 411 6.22 -2.16 -32.39
N TYR A 412 6.99 -1.14 -32.08
CA TYR A 412 8.42 -1.06 -32.34
C TYR A 412 9.16 -0.73 -31.05
N PRO A 413 10.01 -1.66 -30.53
CA PRO A 413 10.81 -1.40 -29.34
C PRO A 413 11.70 -0.17 -29.53
N ILE A 414 11.83 0.63 -28.48
CA ILE A 414 12.71 1.80 -28.48
C ILE A 414 13.63 1.78 -27.29
N ARG A 415 14.85 2.25 -27.48
CA ARG A 415 15.88 2.33 -26.47
C ARG A 415 16.51 3.72 -26.43
N VAL A 416 17.09 4.09 -25.30
CA VAL A 416 17.86 5.34 -25.16
C VAL A 416 18.99 5.38 -26.19
N GLY A 417 19.21 6.52 -26.83
CA GLY A 417 20.27 6.69 -27.82
C GLY A 417 21.69 6.50 -27.24
N GLY A 418 22.64 6.16 -28.09
CA GLY A 418 24.04 5.93 -27.71
C GLY A 418 24.33 4.48 -27.32
N THR A 419 25.20 4.27 -26.32
CA THR A 419 25.74 2.96 -25.89
C THR A 419 24.83 2.17 -24.97
N SER A 420 23.52 2.37 -25.04
CA SER A 420 22.54 1.79 -24.10
C SER A 420 22.37 0.26 -24.20
N GLY A 421 23.11 -0.42 -25.05
CA GLY A 421 23.14 -1.88 -25.16
C GLY A 421 22.48 -2.42 -26.42
N PRO A 422 22.49 -3.74 -26.62
CA PRO A 422 21.95 -4.38 -27.82
C PRO A 422 20.44 -4.30 -27.88
N MET A 423 19.90 -4.28 -29.10
CA MET A 423 18.49 -4.53 -29.39
C MET A 423 18.39 -5.33 -30.69
N MET A 424 17.24 -5.97 -30.92
CA MET A 424 16.94 -6.66 -32.15
C MET A 424 17.15 -5.70 -33.33
N LYS A 425 17.36 -6.20 -34.51
CA LYS A 425 17.61 -5.48 -35.75
C LYS A 425 17.12 -4.03 -35.71
N GLU A 426 18.05 -3.08 -35.64
CA GLU A 426 17.74 -1.65 -35.58
C GLU A 426 17.22 -1.16 -36.95
N ILE A 427 16.24 -0.28 -36.87
CA ILE A 427 15.64 0.42 -37.99
C ILE A 427 15.57 1.90 -37.70
N ASP A 428 15.34 2.69 -38.72
CA ASP A 428 15.19 4.13 -38.60
C ASP A 428 13.72 4.60 -38.72
N ALA A 429 13.49 5.85 -38.41
CA ALA A 429 12.17 6.49 -38.54
C ALA A 429 11.64 6.45 -39.98
N GLN A 430 12.53 6.51 -40.97
CA GLN A 430 12.21 6.42 -42.40
C GLN A 430 11.57 5.07 -42.72
N THR A 431 12.12 3.98 -42.21
CA THR A 431 11.56 2.63 -42.39
C THR A 431 10.13 2.51 -41.84
N ILE A 432 9.87 3.07 -40.63
CA ILE A 432 8.51 3.09 -40.09
C ILE A 432 7.60 3.95 -40.93
N ALA A 433 8.04 5.14 -41.35
CA ALA A 433 7.25 6.06 -42.18
C ALA A 433 6.83 5.40 -43.51
N GLN A 434 7.76 4.67 -44.16
CA GLN A 434 7.48 3.95 -45.39
C GLN A 434 6.46 2.80 -45.21
N ARG A 435 6.55 2.06 -44.08
CA ARG A 435 5.67 0.93 -43.79
C ARG A 435 4.27 1.38 -43.37
N SER A 436 4.22 2.32 -42.39
CA SER A 436 2.98 2.80 -41.79
C SER A 436 2.27 3.85 -42.63
N LYS A 437 2.99 4.54 -43.51
CA LYS A 437 2.54 5.76 -44.24
C LYS A 437 2.30 6.97 -43.32
N LEU A 438 2.84 6.98 -42.10
CA LEU A 438 2.86 8.16 -41.23
C LEU A 438 3.90 9.18 -41.73
N PRO A 439 3.69 10.49 -41.47
CA PRO A 439 4.71 11.50 -41.70
C PRO A 439 5.97 11.23 -40.86
N ILE A 440 7.14 11.28 -41.51
CA ILE A 440 8.42 11.02 -40.80
C ILE A 440 8.66 12.01 -39.67
N GLU A 441 8.26 13.26 -39.83
CA GLU A 441 8.39 14.34 -38.85
C GLU A 441 7.62 13.99 -37.56
N GLN A 442 6.46 13.37 -37.68
CA GLN A 442 5.66 12.92 -36.56
C GLN A 442 6.42 11.86 -35.76
N ILE A 443 7.02 10.88 -36.42
CA ILE A 443 7.79 9.80 -35.78
C ILE A 443 9.04 10.39 -35.10
N GLN A 444 9.79 11.22 -35.81
CA GLN A 444 11.00 11.86 -35.27
C GLN A 444 10.71 12.72 -34.05
N LYS A 445 9.61 13.49 -34.05
CA LYS A 445 9.18 14.29 -32.90
C LYS A 445 8.80 13.42 -31.70
N THR A 446 8.20 12.27 -31.94
CA THR A 446 7.77 11.33 -30.89
C THR A 446 8.97 10.57 -30.29
N GLU A 447 9.95 10.22 -31.12
CA GLU A 447 11.07 9.36 -30.71
C GLU A 447 12.24 10.15 -30.12
N VAL A 448 11.92 11.00 -29.13
CA VAL A 448 12.89 11.73 -28.31
C VAL A 448 12.80 11.27 -26.85
N GLY A 449 13.94 11.08 -26.23
CA GLY A 449 14.02 10.63 -24.84
C GLY A 449 13.44 11.62 -23.84
N THR A 450 12.45 11.22 -23.07
CA THR A 450 11.72 12.07 -22.11
C THR A 450 12.63 12.68 -21.02
N VAL A 451 13.70 12.00 -20.63
CA VAL A 451 14.68 12.46 -19.64
C VAL A 451 15.94 12.99 -20.31
N SER A 452 16.44 12.28 -21.34
CA SER A 452 17.73 12.58 -21.97
C SER A 452 17.67 13.65 -23.06
N GLY A 453 16.50 13.90 -23.64
CA GLY A 453 16.33 14.79 -24.81
C GLY A 453 16.98 14.25 -26.10
N LYS A 454 17.60 13.05 -26.07
CA LYS A 454 18.30 12.46 -27.21
C LYS A 454 17.33 11.64 -28.07
N ALA A 455 17.62 11.57 -29.39
CA ALA A 455 16.89 10.65 -30.28
C ALA A 455 17.01 9.21 -29.78
N ARG A 456 15.91 8.48 -29.83
CA ARG A 456 15.84 7.07 -29.44
C ARG A 456 16.29 6.17 -30.57
N ARG A 457 16.86 5.03 -30.24
CA ARG A 457 17.10 3.93 -31.17
C ARG A 457 15.80 3.12 -31.28
N ILE A 458 15.48 2.66 -32.48
CA ILE A 458 14.25 1.91 -32.78
C ILE A 458 14.64 0.55 -33.33
N GLY A 459 13.95 -0.52 -32.95
CA GLY A 459 14.18 -1.86 -33.45
C GLY A 459 12.93 -2.49 -34.05
N GLU A 460 13.15 -3.59 -34.80
CA GLU A 460 12.06 -4.48 -35.15
C GLU A 460 11.43 -5.11 -33.92
N PHE A 461 10.14 -5.50 -34.04
CA PHE A 461 9.46 -6.18 -32.96
C PHE A 461 10.10 -7.54 -32.68
N ASP A 462 10.47 -7.76 -31.40
CA ASP A 462 11.15 -8.98 -30.96
C ASP A 462 10.16 -9.92 -30.26
N TRP A 463 9.77 -10.97 -30.98
CA TRP A 463 8.79 -11.96 -30.52
C TRP A 463 9.33 -12.78 -29.33
N GLU A 464 10.64 -13.08 -29.30
CA GLU A 464 11.23 -13.81 -28.19
C GLU A 464 11.35 -12.93 -26.95
N GLN A 465 11.61 -11.63 -27.12
CA GLN A 465 11.54 -10.66 -26.03
C GLN A 465 10.13 -10.62 -25.42
N LEU A 466 9.09 -10.55 -26.26
CA LEU A 466 7.70 -10.57 -25.81
C LEU A 466 7.40 -11.85 -25.01
N ARG A 467 7.74 -13.03 -25.56
CA ARG A 467 7.51 -14.32 -24.91
C ARG A 467 8.21 -14.40 -23.56
N ARG A 468 9.49 -14.05 -23.52
CA ARG A 468 10.29 -14.05 -22.29
C ARG A 468 9.74 -13.08 -21.25
N ALA A 469 9.38 -11.87 -21.66
CA ALA A 469 8.81 -10.87 -20.78
C ALA A 469 7.46 -11.32 -20.21
N ALA A 470 6.59 -11.92 -21.03
CA ALA A 470 5.29 -12.44 -20.59
C ALA A 470 5.45 -13.54 -19.53
N VAL A 471 6.38 -14.48 -19.74
CA VAL A 471 6.67 -15.57 -18.79
C VAL A 471 7.25 -15.03 -17.48
N LEU A 472 8.24 -14.12 -17.54
CA LEU A 472 8.89 -13.56 -16.35
C LEU A 472 7.94 -12.75 -15.48
N ASN A 473 6.99 -12.07 -16.11
CA ASN A 473 6.03 -11.23 -15.37
C ASN A 473 4.74 -11.99 -14.99
N GLY A 474 4.46 -13.14 -15.61
CA GLY A 474 3.16 -13.79 -15.47
C GLY A 474 2.04 -12.91 -16.00
N ALA A 475 2.23 -12.35 -17.22
CA ALA A 475 1.29 -11.39 -17.80
C ALA A 475 -0.12 -12.01 -17.93
N THR A 476 -1.12 -11.31 -17.42
CA THR A 476 -2.54 -11.67 -17.54
C THR A 476 -3.24 -10.87 -18.62
N ASP A 477 -2.71 -9.67 -18.92
CA ASP A 477 -3.25 -8.72 -19.88
C ASP A 477 -2.10 -8.01 -20.60
N ILE A 478 -2.29 -7.67 -21.86
CA ILE A 478 -1.35 -6.89 -22.66
C ILE A 478 -1.96 -5.53 -23.00
N ALA A 479 -1.17 -4.48 -22.82
CA ALA A 479 -1.46 -3.15 -23.37
C ALA A 479 -0.51 -2.91 -24.55
N LEU A 480 -1.03 -2.96 -25.78
CA LEU A 480 -0.26 -2.75 -27.01
C LEU A 480 -0.30 -1.28 -27.40
N THR A 481 0.85 -0.65 -27.51
CA THR A 481 0.94 0.80 -27.79
C THR A 481 1.50 1.11 -29.18
N PHE A 482 1.15 2.29 -29.70
CA PHE A 482 1.58 2.80 -31.00
C PHE A 482 1.17 1.91 -32.18
N VAL A 483 -0.11 1.48 -32.21
CA VAL A 483 -0.64 0.68 -33.33
C VAL A 483 -0.75 1.47 -34.63
N ASP A 484 -0.71 2.80 -34.59
CA ASP A 484 -0.57 3.69 -35.75
C ASP A 484 0.77 3.52 -36.47
N TYR A 485 1.81 3.06 -35.78
CA TYR A 485 3.10 2.73 -36.40
C TYR A 485 3.06 1.46 -37.27
N LEU A 486 2.02 0.64 -37.13
CA LEU A 486 1.76 -0.48 -38.06
C LEU A 486 1.09 0.01 -39.35
N ASP A 487 0.13 0.94 -39.22
CA ASP A 487 -0.62 1.53 -40.32
C ASP A 487 -1.22 2.87 -39.91
N ALA A 488 -0.98 3.94 -40.66
CA ALA A 488 -1.52 5.27 -40.46
C ALA A 488 -3.06 5.32 -40.38
N ALA A 489 -3.74 4.38 -41.05
CA ALA A 489 -5.20 4.28 -41.00
C ALA A 489 -5.73 4.00 -39.57
N ASN A 490 -4.90 3.43 -38.69
CA ASN A 490 -5.24 3.23 -37.27
C ASN A 490 -5.30 4.54 -36.49
N ALA A 491 -4.71 5.64 -36.99
CA ALA A 491 -4.56 6.90 -36.25
C ALA A 491 -5.90 7.51 -35.78
N THR A 492 -7.00 7.16 -36.44
CA THR A 492 -8.36 7.67 -36.12
C THR A 492 -9.25 6.62 -35.48
N ALA A 493 -8.74 5.39 -35.26
CA ALA A 493 -9.51 4.31 -34.66
C ALA A 493 -9.93 4.66 -33.22
N LYS A 494 -11.20 4.41 -32.91
CA LYS A 494 -11.77 4.58 -31.56
C LYS A 494 -12.19 3.25 -30.93
N ARG A 495 -12.38 2.23 -31.74
CA ARG A 495 -12.77 0.87 -31.33
C ARG A 495 -11.85 -0.14 -31.98
N TYR A 496 -11.79 -1.32 -31.43
CA TYR A 496 -10.96 -2.40 -31.95
C TYR A 496 -11.32 -2.74 -33.42
N GLU A 497 -12.60 -2.74 -33.76
CA GLU A 497 -13.10 -3.06 -35.11
C GLU A 497 -12.69 -2.01 -36.16
N ASP A 498 -12.33 -0.80 -35.75
CA ASP A 498 -11.89 0.27 -36.64
C ASP A 498 -10.42 0.09 -37.10
N LEU A 499 -9.68 -0.83 -36.48
CA LEU A 499 -8.28 -1.13 -36.82
C LEU A 499 -8.17 -1.89 -38.12
N THR A 500 -7.03 -1.75 -38.80
CA THR A 500 -6.78 -2.48 -40.06
C THR A 500 -6.65 -3.97 -39.83
N SER A 501 -6.93 -4.80 -40.90
CA SER A 501 -6.81 -6.24 -40.83
C SER A 501 -5.38 -6.69 -40.50
N ALA A 502 -4.36 -5.97 -40.99
CA ALA A 502 -2.95 -6.23 -40.61
C ALA A 502 -2.69 -6.03 -39.13
N THR A 503 -3.31 -5.02 -38.51
CA THR A 503 -3.20 -4.77 -37.06
C THR A 503 -3.93 -5.84 -36.25
N HIS A 504 -5.11 -6.28 -36.70
CA HIS A 504 -5.80 -7.42 -36.07
C HIS A 504 -4.95 -8.69 -36.09
N GLU A 505 -4.28 -8.97 -37.20
CA GLU A 505 -3.39 -10.14 -37.30
C GLU A 505 -2.17 -10.00 -36.38
N PHE A 506 -1.58 -8.81 -36.29
CA PHE A 506 -0.48 -8.54 -35.37
C PHE A 506 -0.93 -8.72 -33.91
N VAL A 507 -2.12 -8.25 -33.53
CA VAL A 507 -2.70 -8.44 -32.19
C VAL A 507 -2.85 -9.92 -31.87
N LYS A 508 -3.42 -10.73 -32.79
CA LYS A 508 -3.54 -12.19 -32.59
C LYS A 508 -2.19 -12.87 -32.38
N GLN A 509 -1.15 -12.43 -33.09
CA GLN A 509 0.21 -12.97 -32.93
C GLN A 509 0.78 -12.57 -31.54
N VAL A 510 0.56 -11.34 -31.11
CA VAL A 510 0.97 -10.88 -29.77
C VAL A 510 0.28 -11.72 -28.70
N GLU A 511 -1.02 -11.92 -28.79
CA GLU A 511 -1.80 -12.75 -27.85
C GLU A 511 -1.30 -14.21 -27.82
N ALA A 512 -1.07 -14.79 -29.00
CA ALA A 512 -0.59 -16.17 -29.11
C ALA A 512 0.81 -16.36 -28.50
N VAL A 513 1.73 -15.40 -28.71
CA VAL A 513 3.10 -15.45 -28.18
C VAL A 513 3.16 -15.14 -26.69
N ALA A 514 2.39 -14.16 -26.23
CA ALA A 514 2.34 -13.78 -24.82
C ALA A 514 1.49 -14.74 -23.97
N ASN A 515 0.62 -15.54 -24.59
CA ASN A 515 -0.42 -16.34 -23.95
C ASN A 515 -1.29 -15.50 -22.99
N ALA A 516 -1.62 -14.28 -23.41
CA ALA A 516 -2.42 -13.32 -22.68
C ALA A 516 -3.17 -12.40 -23.67
N PRO A 517 -4.43 -11.99 -23.38
CA PRO A 517 -5.22 -11.14 -24.26
C PRO A 517 -4.65 -9.72 -24.35
N VAL A 518 -4.77 -9.08 -25.51
CA VAL A 518 -4.55 -7.65 -25.68
C VAL A 518 -5.86 -6.93 -25.30
N THR A 519 -5.91 -6.40 -24.09
CA THR A 519 -7.10 -5.74 -23.54
C THR A 519 -7.12 -4.22 -23.74
N LEU A 520 -5.94 -3.64 -23.98
CA LEU A 520 -5.77 -2.20 -24.20
C LEU A 520 -4.90 -1.94 -25.41
N LEU A 521 -5.30 -0.97 -26.25
CA LEU A 521 -4.47 -0.49 -27.36
C LEU A 521 -4.38 1.04 -27.33
N SER A 522 -3.21 1.60 -27.67
CA SER A 522 -3.07 3.04 -27.87
C SER A 522 -2.64 3.38 -29.28
N VAL A 523 -3.19 4.49 -29.75
CA VAL A 523 -2.84 5.10 -31.03
C VAL A 523 -1.96 6.29 -30.77
N GLY A 524 -0.69 6.23 -31.15
CA GLY A 524 0.27 7.30 -30.92
C GLY A 524 0.46 7.68 -29.44
N PHE A 525 0.89 8.91 -29.23
CA PHE A 525 0.97 9.55 -27.90
C PHE A 525 -0.28 10.38 -27.64
N GLY A 526 -1.37 9.74 -27.26
CA GLY A 526 -2.65 10.38 -26.95
C GLY A 526 -3.26 9.86 -25.65
N PRO A 527 -4.27 10.54 -25.09
CA PRO A 527 -4.97 10.10 -23.88
C PRO A 527 -5.96 8.97 -24.17
N ASP A 528 -6.44 8.86 -25.39
CA ASP A 528 -7.46 7.91 -25.79
C ASP A 528 -6.88 6.50 -25.93
N LEU A 529 -7.49 5.54 -25.26
CA LEU A 529 -7.18 4.13 -25.40
C LEU A 529 -8.39 3.37 -25.95
N ILE A 530 -8.09 2.37 -26.76
CA ILE A 530 -9.08 1.40 -27.21
C ILE A 530 -9.10 0.25 -26.19
N THR A 531 -10.25 0.07 -25.55
CA THR A 531 -10.46 -1.03 -24.60
C THR A 531 -11.18 -2.17 -25.30
N ARG A 532 -10.66 -3.40 -25.14
CA ARG A 532 -11.35 -4.62 -25.55
C ARG A 532 -11.91 -5.31 -24.32
N ASN A 533 -13.24 -5.40 -24.24
CA ASN A 533 -13.92 -6.19 -23.22
C ASN A 533 -14.01 -7.64 -23.69
N GLU A 534 -12.94 -8.40 -23.58
CA GLU A 534 -13.03 -9.84 -23.67
C GLU A 534 -13.27 -10.40 -22.27
N THR A 535 -14.50 -10.74 -21.99
CA THR A 535 -14.83 -11.72 -20.96
C THR A 535 -14.26 -13.05 -21.40
N LEU A 536 -13.14 -13.48 -20.78
CA LEU A 536 -12.72 -14.87 -20.81
C LEU A 536 -13.67 -15.73 -19.98
#